data_bfd8b63ce0d9a90f4fd633a3b8d8c755
#
_entry.id   bfd8b63ce0d9a90f4fd633a3b8d8c755
#
_cell.length_a   1.000
_cell.length_b   1.000
_cell.length_c   1.000
_cell.angle_alpha   90.00
_cell.angle_beta   90.00
_cell.angle_gamma   90.00
#
_symmetry.space_group_name_H-M   'P 1'
#
loop_
_entity.id
_entity.type
_entity.pdbx_description
1 polymer ?
#
loop_
_entity_poly.entity_id
_entity_poly.type
_entity_poly.pdbx_seq_one_letter_code
_entity_poly.pdbx_strand_id
1 'polypeptide(L)'
;MDVHTWIASDLQSVRSKLSDSVLSVVPTQRWVDKVDDGGSSIAHILLHIARHHDLAVTTAIRNHPPLFAAHRAALGLAGAASSAGLPEREDPELSHAILLEPLLGYLDAVFVATTSWLDDIGTMALDTVPDTTRRLAGKASLSDDEVPWLHRMWADKPVWWLLQWPVIGHGHAHVGEATSVRNRMGLSPF
;
A
#
# COMPACT_ATOMS: atom_id res chain seq x y z
N MET A 1 22.27 -5.87 -15.17
CA MET A 1 21.31 -5.77 -14.05
C MET A 1 20.23 -6.79 -14.35
N ASP A 2 19.98 -7.70 -13.44
CA ASP A 2 18.90 -8.67 -13.59
C ASP A 2 17.55 -8.07 -13.17
N VAL A 3 16.46 -8.77 -13.46
CA VAL A 3 15.11 -8.28 -13.19
C VAL A 3 14.82 -8.13 -11.68
N HIS A 4 15.39 -8.98 -10.83
CA HIS A 4 15.21 -8.87 -9.38
C HIS A 4 15.86 -7.61 -8.84
N THR A 5 17.11 -7.34 -9.22
CA THR A 5 17.82 -6.12 -8.86
C THR A 5 17.02 -4.88 -9.29
N TRP A 6 16.42 -4.91 -10.49
CA TRP A 6 15.58 -3.80 -10.97
C TRP A 6 14.33 -3.62 -10.12
N ILE A 7 13.56 -4.69 -9.85
CA ILE A 7 12.36 -4.63 -9.01
C ILE A 7 12.70 -4.13 -7.59
N ALA A 8 13.76 -4.67 -6.98
CA ALA A 8 14.20 -4.24 -5.66
C ALA A 8 14.60 -2.76 -5.62
N SER A 9 15.28 -2.28 -6.67
CA SER A 9 15.68 -0.87 -6.82
C SER A 9 14.47 0.05 -6.93
N ASP A 10 13.47 -0.32 -7.75
CA ASP A 10 12.24 0.47 -7.90
C ASP A 10 11.40 0.48 -6.62
N LEU A 11 11.28 -0.65 -5.95
CA LEU A 11 10.62 -0.75 -4.64
C LEU A 11 11.31 0.16 -3.61
N GLN A 12 12.64 0.12 -3.55
CA GLN A 12 13.42 0.99 -2.67
C GLN A 12 13.24 2.46 -3.05
N SER A 13 13.11 2.78 -4.34
CA SER A 13 12.83 4.16 -4.81
C SER A 13 11.49 4.68 -4.30
N VAL A 14 10.42 3.87 -4.31
CA VAL A 14 9.13 4.23 -3.71
C VAL A 14 9.31 4.56 -2.23
N ARG A 15 9.95 3.66 -1.47
CA ARG A 15 10.19 3.83 -0.02
C ARG A 15 11.01 5.08 0.29
N SER A 16 12.12 5.27 -0.41
CA SER A 16 13.01 6.43 -0.21
C SER A 16 12.32 7.75 -0.53
N LYS A 17 11.61 7.83 -1.66
CA LYS A 17 10.88 9.05 -2.03
C LYS A 17 9.78 9.38 -1.01
N LEU A 18 9.05 8.37 -0.52
CA LEU A 18 8.06 8.57 0.53
C LEU A 18 8.71 9.11 1.80
N SER A 19 9.80 8.47 2.26
CA SER A 19 10.56 8.89 3.43
C SER A 19 11.10 10.32 3.28
N ASP A 20 11.88 10.57 2.21
CA ASP A 20 12.66 11.78 2.07
C ASP A 20 11.82 12.99 1.66
N SER A 21 10.80 12.75 0.82
CA SER A 21 9.98 13.84 0.29
C SER A 21 8.72 14.15 1.10
N VAL A 22 8.27 13.24 1.96
CA VAL A 22 7.01 13.40 2.71
C VAL A 22 7.23 13.24 4.20
N LEU A 23 7.64 12.05 4.65
CA LEU A 23 7.65 11.72 6.09
C LEU A 23 8.66 12.53 6.88
N SER A 24 9.82 12.86 6.30
CA SER A 24 10.85 13.69 6.94
C SER A 24 10.51 15.19 6.94
N VAL A 25 9.54 15.62 6.12
CA VAL A 25 9.22 17.04 5.92
C VAL A 25 7.93 17.44 6.61
N VAL A 26 6.91 16.57 6.59
CA VAL A 26 5.59 16.88 7.15
C VAL A 26 5.55 16.47 8.63
N PRO A 27 5.31 17.40 9.56
CA PRO A 27 5.14 17.05 10.97
C PRO A 27 4.01 16.02 11.14
N THR A 28 4.25 14.99 11.94
CA THR A 28 3.32 13.85 12.11
C THR A 28 1.91 14.31 12.51
N GLN A 29 1.79 15.36 13.31
CA GLN A 29 0.51 15.92 13.77
C GLN A 29 -0.35 16.45 12.62
N ARG A 30 0.26 16.72 11.46
CA ARG A 30 -0.42 17.24 10.27
C ARG A 30 -0.80 16.17 9.26
N TRP A 31 -0.51 14.90 9.52
CA TRP A 31 -0.79 13.83 8.56
C TRP A 31 -2.27 13.54 8.35
N VAL A 32 -3.12 13.95 9.29
CA VAL A 32 -4.58 13.85 9.16
C VAL A 32 -5.22 15.12 8.60
N ASP A 33 -4.43 16.19 8.41
CA ASP A 33 -4.94 17.45 7.85
C ASP A 33 -5.35 17.26 6.39
N LYS A 34 -6.50 17.81 6.03
CA LYS A 34 -6.91 17.98 4.64
C LYS A 34 -6.55 19.38 4.15
N VAL A 35 -6.16 19.46 2.89
CA VAL A 35 -5.78 20.73 2.27
C VAL A 35 -6.82 21.13 1.23
N ASP A 36 -7.26 22.42 1.27
CA ASP A 36 -8.18 23.02 0.32
C ASP A 36 -9.55 22.30 0.21
N ASP A 37 -10.10 21.86 1.33
CA ASP A 37 -11.40 21.19 1.43
C ASP A 37 -11.55 19.93 0.53
N GLY A 38 -10.45 19.33 0.09
CA GLY A 38 -10.49 18.18 -0.81
C GLY A 38 -9.23 17.33 -0.81
N GLY A 39 -9.30 16.21 -1.54
CA GLY A 39 -8.20 15.26 -1.63
C GLY A 39 -8.06 14.38 -0.40
N SER A 40 -6.98 13.61 -0.38
CA SER A 40 -6.65 12.67 0.68
C SER A 40 -5.68 13.27 1.68
N SER A 41 -5.80 12.88 2.95
CA SER A 41 -4.79 13.15 3.96
C SER A 41 -3.56 12.27 3.76
N ILE A 42 -2.41 12.67 4.28
CA ILE A 42 -1.18 11.85 4.23
C ILE A 42 -1.41 10.51 4.94
N ALA A 43 -2.10 10.49 6.07
CA ALA A 43 -2.41 9.26 6.79
C ALA A 43 -3.22 8.27 5.94
N HIS A 44 -4.24 8.75 5.20
CA HIS A 44 -4.98 7.91 4.26
C HIS A 44 -4.08 7.38 3.14
N ILE A 45 -3.29 8.25 2.51
CA ILE A 45 -2.37 7.86 1.43
C ILE A 45 -1.40 6.77 1.89
N LEU A 46 -0.82 6.90 3.08
CA LEU A 46 0.09 5.89 3.65
C LEU A 46 -0.61 4.56 3.88
N LEU A 47 -1.81 4.58 4.46
CA LEU A 47 -2.61 3.37 4.64
C LEU A 47 -2.94 2.74 3.30
N HIS A 48 -3.36 3.52 2.32
CA HIS A 48 -3.74 3.08 0.98
C HIS A 48 -2.58 2.40 0.25
N ILE A 49 -1.39 3.02 0.24
CA ILE A 49 -0.17 2.41 -0.30
C ILE A 49 0.11 1.06 0.40
N ALA A 50 0.13 1.04 1.73
CA ALA A 50 0.45 -0.16 2.49
C ALA A 50 -0.57 -1.28 2.25
N ARG A 51 -1.86 -0.97 2.16
CA ARG A 51 -2.95 -1.93 1.93
C ARG A 51 -2.87 -2.59 0.55
N HIS A 52 -2.68 -1.79 -0.52
CA HIS A 52 -2.54 -2.32 -1.88
C HIS A 52 -1.28 -3.16 -2.03
N HIS A 53 -0.17 -2.69 -1.49
CA HIS A 53 1.10 -3.42 -1.49
C HIS A 53 0.99 -4.76 -0.73
N ASP A 54 0.47 -4.74 0.50
CA ASP A 54 0.27 -5.94 1.32
C ASP A 54 -0.61 -6.98 0.63
N LEU A 55 -1.77 -6.57 0.10
CA LEU A 55 -2.66 -7.47 -0.62
C LEU A 55 -2.03 -8.04 -1.88
N ALA A 56 -1.30 -7.23 -2.64
CA ALA A 56 -0.66 -7.70 -3.87
C ALA A 56 0.41 -8.75 -3.56
N VAL A 57 1.32 -8.45 -2.64
CA VAL A 57 2.45 -9.37 -2.36
C VAL A 57 2.04 -10.47 -1.41
N THR A 58 1.52 -10.14 -0.24
CA THR A 58 1.28 -11.15 0.81
C THR A 58 0.12 -12.06 0.43
N THR A 59 -0.96 -11.49 -0.12
CA THR A 59 -2.17 -12.28 -0.40
C THR A 59 -2.21 -12.79 -1.83
N ALA A 60 -2.18 -11.91 -2.83
CA ALA A 60 -2.37 -12.31 -4.21
C ALA A 60 -1.19 -13.14 -4.74
N ILE A 61 0.05 -12.78 -4.44
CA ILE A 61 1.23 -13.49 -4.92
C ILE A 61 1.58 -14.68 -4.00
N ARG A 62 1.72 -14.44 -2.68
CA ARG A 62 2.26 -15.43 -1.73
C ARG A 62 1.20 -16.34 -1.12
N ASN A 63 -0.10 -16.06 -1.32
CA ASN A 63 -1.22 -16.85 -0.77
C ASN A 63 -1.26 -16.92 0.76
N HIS A 64 -0.86 -15.85 1.44
CA HIS A 64 -0.93 -15.71 2.89
C HIS A 64 -2.02 -14.71 3.31
N PRO A 65 -2.52 -14.76 4.56
CA PRO A 65 -3.32 -13.67 5.11
C PRO A 65 -2.53 -12.35 5.06
N PRO A 66 -3.19 -11.20 4.77
CA PRO A 66 -2.50 -9.91 4.73
C PRO A 66 -1.96 -9.55 6.11
N LEU A 67 -0.80 -8.88 6.15
CA LEU A 67 -0.21 -8.36 7.39
C LEU A 67 -1.17 -7.41 8.12
N PHE A 68 -2.03 -6.70 7.38
CA PHE A 68 -3.06 -5.86 7.94
C PHE A 68 -3.91 -6.56 8.99
N ALA A 69 -4.22 -7.85 8.82
CA ALA A 69 -5.02 -8.60 9.77
C ALA A 69 -4.40 -8.61 11.19
N ALA A 70 -3.08 -8.74 11.27
CA ALA A 70 -2.33 -8.72 12.53
C ALA A 70 -2.12 -7.29 13.06
N HIS A 71 -2.01 -6.29 12.18
CA HIS A 71 -1.75 -4.89 12.56
C HIS A 71 -3.02 -4.09 12.87
N ARG A 72 -4.19 -4.54 12.43
CA ARG A 72 -5.45 -3.77 12.46
C ARG A 72 -5.80 -3.22 13.83
N ALA A 73 -5.64 -4.00 14.90
CA ALA A 73 -5.92 -3.55 16.26
C ALA A 73 -4.95 -2.47 16.72
N ALA A 74 -3.65 -2.66 16.46
CA ALA A 74 -2.61 -1.68 16.79
C ALA A 74 -2.79 -0.36 16.01
N LEU A 75 -3.31 -0.42 14.78
CA LEU A 75 -3.64 0.74 13.96
C LEU A 75 -4.83 1.55 14.49
N GLY A 76 -5.53 1.10 15.53
CA GLY A 76 -6.79 1.72 15.98
C GLY A 76 -8.00 1.29 15.15
N LEU A 77 -7.86 0.32 14.26
CA LEU A 77 -8.85 -0.10 13.26
C LEU A 77 -9.46 -1.47 13.55
N ALA A 78 -9.53 -1.90 14.81
CA ALA A 78 -10.01 -3.23 15.19
C ALA A 78 -11.40 -3.57 14.63
N GLY A 79 -12.31 -2.59 14.58
CA GLY A 79 -13.67 -2.73 14.03
C GLY A 79 -13.83 -2.41 12.54
N ALA A 80 -12.77 -2.00 11.86
CA ALA A 80 -12.86 -1.62 10.45
C ALA A 80 -13.09 -2.84 9.53
N ALA A 81 -13.72 -2.62 8.38
CA ALA A 81 -13.91 -3.64 7.35
C ALA A 81 -12.58 -4.15 6.79
N SER A 82 -12.60 -5.35 6.18
CA SER A 82 -11.44 -5.91 5.49
C SER A 82 -10.98 -5.05 4.32
N SER A 83 -11.90 -4.29 3.71
CA SER A 83 -11.65 -3.33 2.62
C SER A 83 -11.16 -1.95 3.08
N ALA A 84 -11.00 -1.72 4.40
CA ALA A 84 -10.52 -0.45 4.92
C ALA A 84 -9.19 -0.02 4.29
N GLY A 85 -9.11 1.25 3.85
CA GLY A 85 -7.94 1.81 3.19
C GLY A 85 -7.75 1.42 1.72
N LEU A 86 -8.63 0.60 1.13
CA LEU A 86 -8.53 0.22 -0.30
C LEU A 86 -9.18 1.21 -1.26
N PRO A 87 -10.36 1.83 -0.95
CA PRO A 87 -10.92 2.84 -1.83
C PRO A 87 -10.02 4.06 -1.97
N GLU A 88 -9.99 4.63 -3.19
CA GLU A 88 -9.30 5.92 -3.47
C GLU A 88 -9.88 7.06 -2.64
N ARG A 89 -11.19 7.03 -2.43
CA ARG A 89 -11.87 8.03 -1.60
C ARG A 89 -11.59 7.77 -0.14
N GLU A 90 -11.01 8.75 0.51
CA GLU A 90 -10.78 8.73 1.95
C GLU A 90 -12.08 8.65 2.75
N ASP A 91 -12.10 7.74 3.72
CA ASP A 91 -13.06 7.71 4.80
C ASP A 91 -12.52 8.57 5.97
N PRO A 92 -13.12 9.73 6.28
CA PRO A 92 -12.63 10.62 7.33
C PRO A 92 -12.66 9.97 8.72
N GLU A 93 -13.64 9.12 9.02
CA GLU A 93 -13.74 8.44 10.32
C GLU A 93 -12.56 7.46 10.48
N LEU A 94 -12.27 6.71 9.43
CA LEU A 94 -11.11 5.81 9.39
C LEU A 94 -9.81 6.59 9.59
N SER A 95 -9.60 7.68 8.86
CA SER A 95 -8.36 8.46 8.92
C SER A 95 -8.13 9.11 10.28
N HIS A 96 -9.19 9.54 10.96
CA HIS A 96 -9.11 10.06 12.34
C HIS A 96 -8.86 8.97 13.39
N ALA A 97 -9.27 7.73 13.13
CA ALA A 97 -9.05 6.61 14.04
C ALA A 97 -7.63 6.04 13.94
N ILE A 98 -6.91 6.29 12.84
CA ILE A 98 -5.58 5.73 12.61
C ILE A 98 -4.56 6.25 13.62
N LEU A 99 -3.88 5.32 14.28
CA LEU A 99 -2.72 5.61 15.11
C LEU A 99 -1.46 5.68 14.23
N LEU A 100 -0.85 6.86 14.16
CA LEU A 100 0.16 7.20 13.15
C LEU A 100 1.47 6.42 13.31
N GLU A 101 1.94 6.21 14.55
CA GLU A 101 3.15 5.41 14.79
C GLU A 101 2.96 3.93 14.39
N PRO A 102 1.87 3.25 14.78
CA PRO A 102 1.54 1.93 14.26
C PRO A 102 1.37 1.88 12.74
N LEU A 103 0.87 2.94 12.10
CA LEU A 103 0.76 3.02 10.64
C LEU A 103 2.13 2.95 9.97
N LEU A 104 3.12 3.67 10.49
CA LEU A 104 4.51 3.56 9.99
C LEU A 104 5.07 2.16 10.20
N GLY A 105 4.81 1.55 11.36
CA GLY A 105 5.23 0.18 11.64
C GLY A 105 4.61 -0.83 10.66
N TYR A 106 3.34 -0.66 10.31
CA TYR A 106 2.67 -1.51 9.31
C TYR A 106 3.25 -1.30 7.91
N LEU A 107 3.41 -0.06 7.48
CA LEU A 107 4.01 0.28 6.19
C LEU A 107 5.42 -0.34 6.06
N ASP A 108 6.26 -0.18 7.09
CA ASP A 108 7.60 -0.75 7.12
C ASP A 108 7.59 -2.28 7.07
N ALA A 109 6.71 -2.93 7.84
CA ALA A 109 6.56 -4.38 7.83
C ALA A 109 6.20 -4.93 6.42
N VAL A 110 5.35 -4.21 5.67
CA VAL A 110 4.99 -4.58 4.29
C VAL A 110 6.20 -4.48 3.36
N PHE A 111 6.98 -3.41 3.42
CA PHE A 111 8.19 -3.26 2.61
C PHE A 111 9.25 -4.32 2.95
N VAL A 112 9.48 -4.57 4.25
CA VAL A 112 10.45 -5.57 4.71
C VAL A 112 10.04 -6.99 4.26
N ALA A 113 8.78 -7.36 4.43
CA ALA A 113 8.27 -8.66 4.01
C ALA A 113 8.39 -8.89 2.50
N THR A 114 8.21 -7.82 1.70
CA THR A 114 8.36 -7.87 0.24
C THR A 114 9.83 -8.01 -0.16
N THR A 115 10.71 -7.21 0.43
CA THR A 115 12.15 -7.27 0.14
C THR A 115 12.71 -8.66 0.47
N SER A 116 12.42 -9.18 1.68
CA SER A 116 12.86 -10.53 2.07
C SER A 116 12.34 -11.61 1.13
N TRP A 117 11.09 -11.49 0.66
CA TRP A 117 10.54 -12.46 -0.28
C TRP A 117 11.20 -12.35 -1.66
N LEU A 118 11.53 -11.13 -2.14
CA LEU A 118 12.21 -10.93 -3.42
C LEU A 118 13.61 -11.57 -3.44
N ASP A 119 14.31 -11.61 -2.31
CA ASP A 119 15.62 -12.24 -2.20
C ASP A 119 15.55 -13.76 -2.39
N ASP A 120 14.41 -14.38 -2.08
CA ASP A 120 14.18 -15.83 -2.14
C ASP A 120 13.52 -16.31 -3.43
N ILE A 121 12.91 -15.41 -4.21
CA ILE A 121 12.12 -15.79 -5.40
C ILE A 121 12.98 -16.01 -6.64
N GLY A 122 12.75 -17.11 -7.36
CA GLY A 122 13.34 -17.33 -8.68
C GLY A 122 12.63 -16.56 -9.79
N THR A 123 13.36 -16.17 -10.84
CA THR A 123 12.83 -15.39 -11.99
C THR A 123 11.64 -16.05 -12.68
N MET A 124 11.61 -17.37 -12.75
CA MET A 124 10.50 -18.14 -13.36
C MET A 124 9.14 -17.93 -12.66
N ALA A 125 9.15 -17.54 -11.39
CA ALA A 125 7.93 -17.28 -10.65
C ALA A 125 7.22 -15.98 -11.09
N LEU A 126 7.92 -15.07 -11.76
CA LEU A 126 7.37 -13.78 -12.20
C LEU A 126 6.28 -13.92 -13.28
N ASP A 127 6.37 -14.94 -14.13
CA ASP A 127 5.38 -15.21 -15.18
C ASP A 127 4.17 -16.03 -14.68
N THR A 128 4.21 -16.49 -13.44
CA THR A 128 3.09 -17.24 -12.85
C THR A 128 1.85 -16.36 -12.73
N VAL A 129 0.70 -16.88 -13.12
CA VAL A 129 -0.59 -16.22 -12.92
C VAL A 129 -1.28 -16.82 -11.69
N PRO A 130 -1.32 -16.12 -10.57
CA PRO A 130 -1.98 -16.62 -9.37
C PRO A 130 -3.51 -16.51 -9.48
N ASP A 131 -4.23 -17.41 -8.81
CA ASP A 131 -5.69 -17.29 -8.64
C ASP A 131 -5.99 -16.19 -7.60
N THR A 132 -5.92 -14.93 -8.06
CA THR A 132 -6.09 -13.75 -7.20
C THR A 132 -7.47 -13.68 -6.58
N THR A 133 -8.52 -14.02 -7.35
CA THR A 133 -9.91 -14.00 -6.88
C THR A 133 -10.10 -14.92 -5.68
N ARG A 134 -9.68 -16.18 -5.79
CA ARG A 134 -9.78 -17.14 -4.69
C ARG A 134 -8.92 -16.73 -3.49
N ARG A 135 -7.74 -16.17 -3.73
CA ARG A 135 -6.81 -15.77 -2.66
C ARG A 135 -7.33 -14.55 -1.90
N LEU A 136 -7.83 -13.53 -2.58
CA LEU A 136 -8.42 -12.35 -1.96
C LEU A 136 -9.64 -12.73 -1.10
N ALA A 137 -10.56 -13.53 -1.63
CA ALA A 137 -11.74 -13.99 -0.88
C ALA A 137 -11.34 -14.87 0.32
N GLY A 138 -10.47 -15.86 0.10
CA GLY A 138 -10.16 -16.88 1.11
C GLY A 138 -9.13 -16.46 2.16
N LYS A 139 -8.22 -15.52 1.86
CA LYS A 139 -7.13 -15.11 2.77
C LYS A 139 -7.30 -13.72 3.34
N ALA A 140 -7.93 -12.81 2.59
CA ALA A 140 -8.11 -11.42 3.01
C ALA A 140 -9.56 -11.10 3.40
N SER A 141 -10.50 -12.04 3.25
CA SER A 141 -11.94 -11.83 3.45
C SER A 141 -12.46 -10.67 2.60
N LEU A 142 -12.01 -10.62 1.35
CA LEU A 142 -12.42 -9.63 0.34
C LEU A 142 -13.14 -10.37 -0.79
N SER A 143 -14.47 -10.43 -0.71
CA SER A 143 -15.30 -11.05 -1.74
C SER A 143 -15.42 -10.20 -3.01
N ASP A 144 -15.82 -10.81 -4.12
CA ASP A 144 -16.09 -10.06 -5.35
C ASP A 144 -17.25 -9.08 -5.19
N ASP A 145 -18.24 -9.40 -4.37
CA ASP A 145 -19.36 -8.49 -4.05
C ASP A 145 -18.89 -7.25 -3.28
N GLU A 146 -17.87 -7.39 -2.41
CA GLU A 146 -17.36 -6.31 -1.58
C GLU A 146 -16.40 -5.38 -2.35
N VAL A 147 -15.51 -5.94 -3.18
CA VAL A 147 -14.50 -5.20 -3.94
C VAL A 147 -14.42 -5.65 -5.40
N PRO A 148 -15.54 -5.58 -6.18
CA PRO A 148 -15.60 -6.11 -7.55
C PRO A 148 -14.59 -5.45 -8.48
N TRP A 149 -14.25 -4.19 -8.25
CA TRP A 149 -13.25 -3.47 -9.04
C TRP A 149 -11.84 -4.07 -8.85
N LEU A 150 -11.48 -4.49 -7.64
CA LEU A 150 -10.17 -5.09 -7.34
C LEU A 150 -10.04 -6.46 -8.01
N HIS A 151 -11.07 -7.30 -7.89
CA HIS A 151 -11.11 -8.60 -8.54
C HIS A 151 -10.97 -8.48 -10.04
N ARG A 152 -11.75 -7.59 -10.70
CA ARG A 152 -11.64 -7.37 -12.16
C ARG A 152 -10.26 -6.85 -12.58
N MET A 153 -9.65 -5.97 -11.78
CA MET A 153 -8.35 -5.39 -12.09
C MET A 153 -7.21 -6.42 -12.01
N TRP A 154 -7.28 -7.33 -11.03
CA TRP A 154 -6.18 -8.26 -10.75
C TRP A 154 -6.41 -9.67 -11.33
N ALA A 155 -7.59 -9.98 -11.85
CA ALA A 155 -7.86 -11.25 -12.51
C ALA A 155 -6.88 -11.52 -13.65
N ASP A 156 -6.37 -12.74 -13.72
CA ASP A 156 -5.49 -13.24 -14.79
C ASP A 156 -4.17 -12.44 -14.96
N LYS A 157 -3.76 -11.70 -13.95
CA LYS A 157 -2.50 -10.94 -13.98
C LYS A 157 -1.34 -11.78 -13.48
N PRO A 158 -0.19 -11.79 -14.19
CA PRO A 158 1.01 -12.48 -13.72
C PRO A 158 1.65 -11.74 -12.53
N VAL A 159 2.52 -12.42 -11.82
CA VAL A 159 3.23 -11.88 -10.66
C VAL A 159 3.98 -10.58 -11.00
N TRP A 160 4.68 -10.53 -12.15
CA TRP A 160 5.40 -9.31 -12.55
C TRP A 160 4.47 -8.09 -12.68
N TRP A 161 3.24 -8.29 -13.17
CA TRP A 161 2.27 -7.19 -13.29
C TRP A 161 1.77 -6.74 -11.90
N LEU A 162 1.52 -7.70 -10.98
CA LEU A 162 1.13 -7.41 -9.61
C LEU A 162 2.21 -6.65 -8.83
N LEU A 163 3.49 -6.86 -9.17
CA LEU A 163 4.60 -6.07 -8.63
C LEU A 163 4.69 -4.68 -9.29
N GLN A 164 4.62 -4.66 -10.62
CA GLN A 164 4.81 -3.45 -11.41
C GLN A 164 3.71 -2.41 -11.15
N TRP A 165 2.42 -2.81 -11.11
CA TRP A 165 1.34 -1.85 -10.98
C TRP A 165 0.90 -1.63 -9.52
N PRO A 166 0.29 -2.60 -8.79
CA PRO A 166 -0.23 -2.33 -7.44
C PRO A 166 0.83 -1.95 -6.41
N VAL A 167 2.09 -2.35 -6.62
CA VAL A 167 3.18 -2.11 -5.66
C VAL A 167 4.02 -0.90 -6.08
N ILE A 168 4.64 -0.94 -7.26
CA ILE A 168 5.61 0.07 -7.68
C ILE A 168 4.90 1.28 -8.30
N GLY A 169 4.15 1.07 -9.38
CA GLY A 169 3.51 2.15 -10.13
C GLY A 169 2.49 2.93 -9.29
N HIS A 170 1.60 2.21 -8.61
CA HIS A 170 0.63 2.78 -7.68
C HIS A 170 1.33 3.46 -6.50
N GLY A 171 2.38 2.84 -5.93
CA GLY A 171 3.20 3.44 -4.91
C GLY A 171 3.79 4.79 -5.34
N HIS A 172 4.38 4.87 -6.54
CA HIS A 172 4.90 6.14 -7.08
C HIS A 172 3.82 7.19 -7.33
N ALA A 173 2.64 6.79 -7.83
CA ALA A 173 1.52 7.69 -8.03
C ALA A 173 1.10 8.37 -6.72
N HIS A 174 0.94 7.59 -5.67
CA HIS A 174 0.54 8.10 -4.35
C HIS A 174 1.67 8.82 -3.59
N VAL A 175 2.93 8.51 -3.83
CA VAL A 175 4.05 9.36 -3.38
C VAL A 175 3.98 10.74 -4.04
N GLY A 176 3.63 10.81 -5.32
CA GLY A 176 3.39 12.07 -6.02
C GLY A 176 2.22 12.86 -5.42
N GLU A 177 1.12 12.18 -5.12
CA GLU A 177 -0.05 12.78 -4.44
C GLU A 177 0.33 13.32 -3.06
N ALA A 178 0.99 12.52 -2.21
CA ALA A 178 1.44 12.95 -0.88
C ALA A 178 2.41 14.14 -0.95
N THR A 179 3.28 14.17 -1.97
CA THR A 179 4.17 15.31 -2.24
C THR A 179 3.37 16.56 -2.62
N SER A 180 2.31 16.42 -3.41
CA SER A 180 1.40 17.53 -3.74
C SER A 180 0.68 18.05 -2.49
N VAL A 181 0.17 17.15 -1.63
CA VAL A 181 -0.44 17.53 -0.35
C VAL A 181 0.56 18.30 0.51
N ARG A 182 1.79 17.80 0.69
CA ARG A 182 2.86 18.49 1.41
C ARG A 182 3.11 19.91 0.86
N ASN A 183 3.19 20.07 -0.47
CA ASN A 183 3.43 21.37 -1.09
C ASN A 183 2.29 22.35 -0.82
N ARG A 184 1.04 21.88 -0.89
CA ARG A 184 -0.17 22.68 -0.58
C ARG A 184 -0.26 23.03 0.91
N MET A 185 0.37 22.26 1.80
CA MET A 185 0.55 22.61 3.22
C MET A 185 1.56 23.75 3.44
N GLY A 186 2.20 24.25 2.39
CA GLY A 186 3.25 25.27 2.47
C GLY A 186 4.61 24.71 2.88
N LEU A 187 4.82 23.40 2.74
CA LEU A 187 6.05 22.71 3.12
C LEU A 187 6.91 22.32 1.89
N SER A 188 6.74 23.03 0.76
CA SER A 188 7.62 22.85 -0.40
C SER A 188 9.07 23.23 -0.05
N PRO A 189 10.06 22.43 -0.45
CA PRO A 189 11.47 22.78 -0.26
C PRO A 189 11.98 23.80 -1.31
N PHE A 190 11.11 24.23 -2.24
CA PHE A 190 11.44 25.13 -3.36
C PHE A 190 10.61 26.42 -3.29
#